data_dda910269c14222a93ed02e8d04af0a7
#
_entry.id   dda910269c14222a93ed02e8d04af0a7
#
_cell.length_a   1.000
_cell.length_b   1.000
_cell.length_c   1.000
_cell.angle_alpha   90.00
_cell.angle_beta   90.00
_cell.angle_gamma   90.00
#
_symmetry.space_group_name_H-M   'P 1'
#
loop_
_entity.id
_entity.type
_entity.pdbx_description
1 polymer ?
#
loop_
_entity_poly.entity_id
_entity_poly.type
_entity_poly.pdbx_seq_one_letter_code
_entity_poly.pdbx_strand_id
1 'polypeptide(L)'
;MEGDFIVPFARRGSIVGADELAMVGDLVDSGDVLSAGGLRDQFEARFAKHVGSRYALSVTSGTVALELAIEMLDLEPGDEVIATPQTFQATLQPLLDRDVRVRFCDIDPVTLNIDPTLLRSLVTDRTKAILLVHYGGYPADMDRIMAIARPRGIKVLEDAAHALGTGYFGRRPGALGDIGCFSFHSTKNITTLGEGGMITLDRDDWAERIDRRRNNEADGLYVPDATEEPFLLPWMKFSADVYRWTCVGVRKPGTNATMAEAAAGVGLVQMDKLDSLVERRRWIAGRLDDAIARFPGTRIQRVPSGIEHSYHLYTFFVDHGRDDLVRALHSRGVEVQLRYFPQHLTPEWRWRGHGLGECPVAERLWFDSHMNLPCHPGLSDAQVDHLVDAVSASLRDVLATRQRAS
;
A
#
# COMPACT_ATOMS: atom_id res chain seq x y z
N MET A 1 15.44 -5.19 -23.37
CA MET A 1 16.05 -6.53 -23.25
C MET A 1 15.53 -7.15 -21.97
N GLU A 2 14.47 -7.95 -22.08
CA GLU A 2 14.04 -8.84 -20.98
C GLU A 2 14.95 -10.06 -21.02
N GLY A 3 16.11 -9.96 -20.35
CA GLY A 3 16.95 -11.11 -20.09
C GLY A 3 16.35 -11.90 -18.94
N ASP A 4 16.33 -13.24 -19.05
CA ASP A 4 15.95 -14.10 -17.94
C ASP A 4 16.97 -13.97 -16.82
N PHE A 5 16.64 -13.20 -15.77
CA PHE A 5 17.47 -13.13 -14.59
C PHE A 5 17.43 -14.47 -13.83
N ILE A 6 18.57 -14.89 -13.27
CA ILE A 6 18.66 -16.05 -12.39
C ILE A 6 17.84 -15.77 -11.11
N VAL A 7 17.95 -14.54 -10.61
CA VAL A 7 17.19 -14.05 -9.45
C VAL A 7 16.34 -12.88 -9.90
N PRO A 8 15.09 -13.11 -10.33
CA PRO A 8 14.21 -12.04 -10.78
C PRO A 8 13.63 -11.27 -9.59
N PHE A 9 13.27 -10.01 -9.83
CA PHE A 9 12.41 -9.28 -8.95
C PHE A 9 10.97 -9.86 -8.99
N ALA A 10 10.20 -9.70 -7.92
CA ALA A 10 8.93 -10.38 -7.79
C ALA A 10 7.92 -9.99 -8.90
N ARG A 11 7.49 -10.95 -9.70
CA ARG A 11 6.26 -10.86 -10.50
C ARG A 11 5.03 -11.15 -9.63
N ARG A 12 5.20 -11.96 -8.57
CA ARG A 12 4.20 -12.25 -7.54
C ARG A 12 4.84 -12.06 -6.17
N GLY A 13 4.16 -11.34 -5.29
CA GLY A 13 4.65 -11.06 -3.94
C GLY A 13 4.31 -12.15 -2.94
N SER A 14 3.41 -13.07 -3.29
CA SER A 14 2.99 -14.21 -2.47
C SER A 14 3.02 -15.50 -3.28
N ILE A 15 2.67 -16.62 -2.62
CA ILE A 15 2.55 -17.94 -3.24
C ILE A 15 1.07 -18.27 -3.41
N VAL A 16 0.67 -18.49 -4.65
CA VAL A 16 -0.68 -18.93 -5.05
C VAL A 16 -0.57 -20.38 -5.56
N GLY A 17 -1.45 -21.24 -5.11
CA GLY A 17 -1.40 -22.68 -5.44
C GLY A 17 -2.76 -23.38 -5.37
N ALA A 18 -2.72 -24.65 -4.95
CA ALA A 18 -3.88 -25.51 -4.93
C ALA A 18 -5.00 -25.03 -3.98
N ASP A 19 -4.65 -24.40 -2.87
CA ASP A 19 -5.63 -23.95 -1.88
C ASP A 19 -6.49 -22.82 -2.42
N GLU A 20 -5.90 -21.85 -3.14
CA GLU A 20 -6.63 -20.77 -3.79
C GLU A 20 -7.50 -21.30 -4.94
N LEU A 21 -7.01 -22.29 -5.70
CA LEU A 21 -7.80 -22.92 -6.75
C LEU A 21 -8.98 -23.69 -6.16
N ALA A 22 -8.79 -24.42 -5.07
CA ALA A 22 -9.85 -25.14 -4.38
C ALA A 22 -10.92 -24.16 -3.86
N MET A 23 -10.53 -23.05 -3.23
CA MET A 23 -11.45 -22.02 -2.73
C MET A 23 -12.34 -21.45 -3.87
N VAL A 24 -11.74 -21.16 -5.02
CA VAL A 24 -12.51 -20.66 -6.18
C VAL A 24 -13.42 -21.77 -6.75
N GLY A 25 -12.92 -23.01 -6.81
CA GLY A 25 -13.72 -24.17 -7.23
C GLY A 25 -14.93 -24.41 -6.34
N ASP A 26 -14.73 -24.43 -5.02
CA ASP A 26 -15.81 -24.60 -4.03
C ASP A 26 -16.88 -23.51 -4.16
N LEU A 27 -16.48 -22.26 -4.38
CA LEU A 27 -17.42 -21.17 -4.60
C LEU A 27 -18.24 -21.38 -5.89
N VAL A 28 -17.62 -21.82 -6.97
CA VAL A 28 -18.32 -22.09 -8.24
C VAL A 28 -19.29 -23.26 -8.08
N ASP A 29 -18.88 -24.33 -7.41
CA ASP A 29 -19.65 -25.54 -7.22
C ASP A 29 -20.82 -25.34 -6.23
N SER A 30 -20.68 -24.41 -5.27
CA SER A 30 -21.75 -24.10 -4.30
C SER A 30 -23.00 -23.49 -4.94
N GLY A 31 -22.83 -22.78 -6.07
CA GLY A 31 -23.90 -22.00 -6.69
C GLY A 31 -24.28 -20.73 -5.91
N ASP A 32 -23.47 -20.33 -4.92
CA ASP A 32 -23.68 -19.11 -4.15
C ASP A 32 -23.49 -17.85 -5.00
N VAL A 33 -23.89 -16.70 -4.44
CA VAL A 33 -23.72 -15.40 -5.09
C VAL A 33 -22.22 -15.08 -5.27
N LEU A 34 -21.87 -14.53 -6.43
CA LEU A 34 -20.47 -14.15 -6.75
C LEU A 34 -20.13 -12.69 -6.37
N SER A 35 -21.12 -11.97 -5.88
CA SER A 35 -20.98 -10.58 -5.39
C SER A 35 -21.83 -10.37 -4.16
N ALA A 36 -21.34 -9.61 -3.19
CA ALA A 36 -22.04 -9.30 -1.94
C ALA A 36 -22.48 -10.55 -1.13
N GLY A 37 -21.61 -11.54 -1.01
CA GLY A 37 -21.83 -12.78 -0.27
C GLY A 37 -21.01 -12.87 1.01
N GLY A 38 -21.05 -14.06 1.62
CA GLY A 38 -20.46 -14.31 2.94
C GLY A 38 -18.94 -14.37 2.99
N LEU A 39 -18.23 -14.63 1.88
CA LEU A 39 -16.77 -14.68 1.87
C LEU A 39 -16.17 -13.28 2.04
N ARG A 40 -16.80 -12.27 1.43
CA ARG A 40 -16.39 -10.88 1.61
C ARG A 40 -16.52 -10.45 3.07
N ASP A 41 -17.67 -10.73 3.71
CA ASP A 41 -17.90 -10.38 5.10
C ASP A 41 -16.91 -11.09 6.04
N GLN A 42 -16.60 -12.36 5.77
CA GLN A 42 -15.60 -13.12 6.53
C GLN A 42 -14.20 -12.54 6.34
N PHE A 43 -13.81 -12.16 5.12
CA PHE A 43 -12.52 -11.56 4.85
C PHE A 43 -12.38 -10.20 5.55
N GLU A 44 -13.38 -9.35 5.45
CA GLU A 44 -13.42 -8.04 6.14
C GLU A 44 -13.31 -8.21 7.66
N ALA A 45 -14.11 -9.08 8.26
CA ALA A 45 -14.08 -9.33 9.71
C ALA A 45 -12.73 -9.90 10.17
N ARG A 46 -12.16 -10.85 9.42
CA ARG A 46 -10.85 -11.42 9.72
C ARG A 46 -9.74 -10.41 9.59
N PHE A 47 -9.79 -9.58 8.55
CA PHE A 47 -8.79 -8.54 8.30
C PHE A 47 -8.84 -7.45 9.38
N ALA A 48 -10.02 -6.98 9.76
CA ALA A 48 -10.22 -6.03 10.86
C ALA A 48 -9.61 -6.57 12.16
N LYS A 49 -9.89 -7.82 12.50
CA LYS A 49 -9.31 -8.49 13.67
C LYS A 49 -7.79 -8.58 13.60
N HIS A 50 -7.23 -8.89 12.41
CA HIS A 50 -5.79 -9.01 12.23
C HIS A 50 -5.08 -7.67 12.40
N VAL A 51 -5.61 -6.60 11.82
CA VAL A 51 -5.04 -5.25 11.90
C VAL A 51 -5.30 -4.61 13.26
N GLY A 52 -6.41 -4.95 13.90
CA GLY A 52 -6.84 -4.37 15.18
C GLY A 52 -7.68 -3.12 15.00
N SER A 53 -8.38 -2.98 13.87
CA SER A 53 -9.35 -1.94 13.59
C SER A 53 -10.77 -2.41 13.86
N ARG A 54 -11.70 -1.47 14.05
CA ARG A 54 -13.12 -1.77 14.22
C ARG A 54 -13.77 -2.20 12.91
N TYR A 55 -13.39 -1.59 11.80
CA TYR A 55 -13.90 -1.86 10.46
C TYR A 55 -12.76 -2.18 9.50
N ALA A 56 -13.04 -3.09 8.58
CA ALA A 56 -12.30 -3.29 7.36
C ALA A 56 -13.29 -3.39 6.21
N LEU A 57 -13.10 -2.60 5.16
CA LEU A 57 -13.99 -2.51 4.01
C LEU A 57 -13.20 -2.85 2.74
N SER A 58 -13.50 -3.99 2.14
CA SER A 58 -12.79 -4.46 0.94
C SER A 58 -13.23 -3.70 -0.30
N VAL A 59 -12.29 -3.45 -1.19
CA VAL A 59 -12.47 -2.74 -2.44
C VAL A 59 -11.69 -3.38 -3.58
N THR A 60 -11.93 -2.93 -4.81
CA THR A 60 -11.34 -3.51 -6.02
C THR A 60 -9.84 -3.32 -6.16
N SER A 61 -9.24 -2.32 -5.52
CA SER A 61 -7.78 -2.08 -5.56
C SER A 61 -7.32 -1.18 -4.41
N GLY A 62 -6.01 -1.17 -4.14
CA GLY A 62 -5.41 -0.21 -3.20
C GLY A 62 -5.57 1.24 -3.64
N THR A 63 -5.59 1.52 -4.95
CA THR A 63 -5.84 2.85 -5.49
C THR A 63 -7.23 3.33 -5.12
N VAL A 64 -8.25 2.50 -5.31
CA VAL A 64 -9.64 2.82 -4.91
C VAL A 64 -9.75 2.98 -3.40
N ALA A 65 -9.00 2.18 -2.61
CA ALA A 65 -8.95 2.38 -1.16
C ALA A 65 -8.46 3.79 -0.79
N LEU A 66 -7.39 4.26 -1.43
CA LEU A 66 -6.82 5.60 -1.22
C LEU A 66 -7.79 6.71 -1.68
N GLU A 67 -8.44 6.54 -2.83
CA GLU A 67 -9.44 7.49 -3.35
C GLU A 67 -10.59 7.68 -2.37
N LEU A 68 -11.20 6.59 -1.90
CA LEU A 68 -12.29 6.63 -0.95
C LEU A 68 -11.85 7.15 0.43
N ALA A 69 -10.65 6.79 0.89
CA ALA A 69 -10.10 7.29 2.15
C ALA A 69 -9.83 8.80 2.11
N ILE A 70 -9.28 9.32 1.01
CA ILE A 70 -9.05 10.75 0.83
C ILE A 70 -10.38 11.52 0.74
N GLU A 71 -11.43 10.91 0.20
CA GLU A 71 -12.78 11.51 0.19
C GLU A 71 -13.32 11.72 1.60
N MET A 72 -13.00 10.83 2.56
CA MET A 72 -13.42 10.95 3.96
C MET A 72 -12.76 12.11 4.70
N LEU A 73 -11.67 12.65 4.17
CA LEU A 73 -10.98 13.79 4.77
C LEU A 73 -11.73 15.11 4.60
N ASP A 74 -12.76 15.15 3.76
CA ASP A 74 -13.61 16.32 3.46
C ASP A 74 -12.76 17.58 3.18
N LEU A 75 -11.75 17.43 2.32
CA LEU A 75 -10.82 18.49 1.96
C LEU A 75 -11.52 19.59 1.14
N GLU A 76 -11.30 20.84 1.52
CA GLU A 76 -11.85 22.02 0.87
C GLU A 76 -10.76 22.78 0.08
N PRO A 77 -11.16 23.63 -0.88
CA PRO A 77 -10.22 24.50 -1.60
C PRO A 77 -9.35 25.32 -0.66
N GLY A 78 -8.03 25.23 -0.87
CA GLY A 78 -7.04 25.94 -0.06
C GLY A 78 -6.57 25.20 1.19
N ASP A 79 -7.13 24.04 1.51
CA ASP A 79 -6.59 23.17 2.56
C ASP A 79 -5.18 22.66 2.20
N GLU A 80 -4.39 22.38 3.21
CA GLU A 80 -3.05 21.82 3.06
C GLU A 80 -3.00 20.35 3.49
N VAL A 81 -2.33 19.55 2.65
CA VAL A 81 -2.04 18.14 2.91
C VAL A 81 -0.54 17.94 2.94
N ILE A 82 -0.01 17.43 4.04
CA ILE A 82 1.41 17.05 4.12
C ILE A 82 1.55 15.61 3.63
N ALA A 83 2.51 15.36 2.74
CA ALA A 83 2.70 14.05 2.13
C ALA A 83 4.17 13.65 2.03
N THR A 84 4.45 12.34 2.04
CA THR A 84 5.79 11.82 1.76
C THR A 84 6.10 11.89 0.27
N PRO A 85 7.34 12.26 -0.14
CA PRO A 85 7.77 12.16 -1.53
C PRO A 85 8.12 10.72 -1.95
N GLN A 86 8.38 9.83 -0.97
CA GLN A 86 8.86 8.48 -1.17
C GLN A 86 7.71 7.48 -1.14
N THR A 87 6.90 7.47 -2.20
CA THR A 87 5.74 6.58 -2.30
C THR A 87 5.42 6.25 -3.75
N PHE A 88 4.54 5.27 -3.95
CA PHE A 88 3.93 5.02 -5.25
C PHE A 88 2.93 6.12 -5.58
N GLN A 89 2.80 6.45 -6.86
CA GLN A 89 1.94 7.55 -7.32
C GLN A 89 0.49 7.48 -6.84
N ALA A 90 -0.07 6.27 -6.68
CA ALA A 90 -1.46 6.08 -6.26
C ALA A 90 -1.78 6.71 -4.89
N THR A 91 -0.80 6.84 -3.99
CA THR A 91 -0.98 7.49 -2.68
C THR A 91 -1.39 8.95 -2.82
N LEU A 92 -0.90 9.64 -3.84
CA LEU A 92 -1.06 11.09 -4.01
C LEU A 92 -1.97 11.45 -5.19
N GLN A 93 -2.17 10.53 -6.14
CA GLN A 93 -2.97 10.75 -7.34
C GLN A 93 -4.37 11.33 -7.06
N PRO A 94 -5.11 10.88 -6.02
CA PRO A 94 -6.44 11.43 -5.74
C PRO A 94 -6.44 12.90 -5.28
N LEU A 95 -5.28 13.47 -4.96
CA LEU A 95 -5.14 14.90 -4.63
C LEU A 95 -5.01 15.79 -5.88
N LEU A 96 -4.70 15.19 -7.05
CA LEU A 96 -4.48 15.94 -8.29
C LEU A 96 -5.76 16.62 -8.80
N ASP A 97 -6.93 16.04 -8.54
CA ASP A 97 -8.23 16.59 -8.95
C ASP A 97 -8.88 17.46 -7.87
N ARG A 98 -8.13 17.77 -6.80
CA ARG A 98 -8.60 18.60 -5.68
C ARG A 98 -7.86 19.92 -5.66
N ASP A 99 -8.56 20.99 -5.32
CA ASP A 99 -7.96 22.32 -5.13
C ASP A 99 -7.33 22.45 -3.73
N VAL A 100 -6.37 21.55 -3.45
CA VAL A 100 -5.64 21.52 -2.20
C VAL A 100 -4.14 21.75 -2.45
N ARG A 101 -3.45 22.25 -1.45
CA ARG A 101 -2.02 22.45 -1.49
C ARG A 101 -1.31 21.26 -0.86
N VAL A 102 -0.58 20.49 -1.65
CA VAL A 102 0.32 19.47 -1.11
C VAL A 102 1.62 20.11 -0.64
N ARG A 103 2.12 19.67 0.50
CA ARG A 103 3.43 20.03 1.06
C ARG A 103 4.22 18.75 1.27
N PHE A 104 5.30 18.58 0.54
CA PHE A 104 6.13 17.41 0.70
C PHE A 104 6.99 17.54 1.95
N CYS A 105 6.95 16.53 2.80
CA CYS A 105 7.82 16.36 3.95
C CYS A 105 8.89 15.34 3.60
N ASP A 106 10.16 15.74 3.68
CA ASP A 106 11.27 14.85 3.38
C ASP A 106 11.30 13.63 4.29
N ILE A 107 12.15 12.67 4.00
CA ILE A 107 12.18 11.35 4.60
C ILE A 107 13.33 11.18 5.58
N ASP A 108 13.17 10.28 6.52
CA ASP A 108 14.25 9.74 7.33
C ASP A 108 15.20 8.90 6.44
N PRO A 109 16.52 9.16 6.47
CA PRO A 109 17.48 8.54 5.56
C PRO A 109 17.74 7.05 5.80
N VAL A 110 17.20 6.48 6.87
CA VAL A 110 17.36 5.05 7.22
C VAL A 110 16.09 4.28 6.87
N THR A 111 14.93 4.79 7.30
CA THR A 111 13.65 4.10 7.14
C THR A 111 12.97 4.40 5.81
N LEU A 112 13.34 5.51 5.14
CA LEU A 112 12.68 6.06 3.95
C LEU A 112 11.21 6.48 4.18
N ASN A 113 10.77 6.47 5.41
CA ASN A 113 9.46 6.99 5.82
C ASN A 113 9.51 8.50 6.04
N ILE A 114 8.36 9.15 6.04
CA ILE A 114 8.24 10.58 6.37
C ILE A 114 8.98 10.90 7.68
N ASP A 115 9.80 11.96 7.71
CA ASP A 115 10.58 12.34 8.89
C ASP A 115 9.73 13.16 9.86
N PRO A 116 9.37 12.64 11.05
CA PRO A 116 8.57 13.38 12.03
C PRO A 116 9.29 14.58 12.62
N THR A 117 10.63 14.68 12.48
CA THR A 117 11.38 15.87 12.97
C THR A 117 11.11 17.07 12.08
N LEU A 118 10.92 16.87 10.79
CA LEU A 118 10.61 17.90 9.80
C LEU A 118 9.12 18.23 9.77
N LEU A 119 8.28 17.23 10.04
CA LEU A 119 6.82 17.32 9.95
C LEU A 119 6.26 18.50 10.75
N ARG A 120 6.76 18.73 11.98
CA ARG A 120 6.28 19.82 12.86
C ARG A 120 6.42 21.20 12.23
N SER A 121 7.49 21.45 11.49
CA SER A 121 7.77 22.75 10.85
C SER A 121 6.90 23.01 9.63
N LEU A 122 6.33 21.95 9.05
CA LEU A 122 5.45 22.03 7.89
C LEU A 122 3.99 22.26 8.25
N VAL A 123 3.59 21.98 9.49
CA VAL A 123 2.20 22.14 9.92
C VAL A 123 1.83 23.62 10.02
N THR A 124 0.68 23.98 9.44
CA THR A 124 0.04 25.30 9.53
C THR A 124 -1.40 25.16 10.00
N ASP A 125 -2.09 26.27 10.21
CA ASP A 125 -3.53 26.26 10.55
C ASP A 125 -4.43 25.71 9.44
N ARG A 126 -3.91 25.61 8.20
CA ARG A 126 -4.60 25.03 7.05
C ARG A 126 -4.31 23.54 6.85
N THR A 127 -3.39 22.98 7.61
CA THR A 127 -3.07 21.55 7.49
C THR A 127 -4.23 20.70 7.98
N LYS A 128 -4.85 19.94 7.09
CA LYS A 128 -5.99 19.03 7.37
C LYS A 128 -5.60 17.58 7.48
N ALA A 129 -4.61 17.16 6.70
CA ALA A 129 -4.21 15.76 6.70
C ALA A 129 -2.71 15.56 6.50
N ILE A 130 -2.24 14.40 6.94
CA ILE A 130 -0.92 13.84 6.66
C ILE A 130 -1.15 12.51 5.95
N LEU A 131 -0.57 12.36 4.76
CA LEU A 131 -0.55 11.13 3.99
C LEU A 131 0.85 10.53 4.03
N LEU A 132 0.97 9.35 4.59
CA LEU A 132 2.24 8.64 4.72
C LEU A 132 2.16 7.24 4.14
N VAL A 133 3.30 6.65 3.85
CA VAL A 133 3.44 5.24 3.51
C VAL A 133 4.30 4.56 4.57
N HIS A 134 4.07 3.29 4.82
CA HIS A 134 4.99 2.43 5.56
C HIS A 134 5.94 1.77 4.55
N TYR A 135 6.97 2.53 4.18
CA TYR A 135 7.82 2.20 3.04
C TYR A 135 8.47 0.82 3.15
N GLY A 136 8.30 0.02 2.11
CA GLY A 136 8.91 -1.31 2.01
C GLY A 136 8.43 -2.32 3.06
N GLY A 137 7.48 -1.94 3.92
CA GLY A 137 7.04 -2.73 5.08
C GLY A 137 7.77 -2.37 6.38
N TYR A 138 8.57 -1.30 6.37
CA TYR A 138 9.09 -0.68 7.59
C TYR A 138 8.06 0.34 8.10
N PRO A 139 7.58 0.25 9.34
CA PRO A 139 6.56 1.17 9.84
C PRO A 139 7.13 2.58 10.03
N ALA A 140 6.34 3.60 9.68
CA ALA A 140 6.65 4.98 10.04
C ALA A 140 6.60 5.17 11.56
N ASP A 141 7.28 6.19 12.07
CA ASP A 141 7.27 6.55 13.51
C ASP A 141 5.92 7.18 13.90
N MET A 142 4.91 6.30 14.00
CA MET A 142 3.52 6.72 14.19
C MET A 142 3.29 7.42 15.51
N ASP A 143 4.00 7.06 16.57
CA ASP A 143 3.81 7.72 17.87
C ASP A 143 4.22 9.19 17.80
N ARG A 144 5.33 9.52 17.13
CA ARG A 144 5.76 10.90 16.93
C ARG A 144 4.85 11.66 15.95
N ILE A 145 4.42 11.01 14.88
CA ILE A 145 3.50 11.61 13.91
C ILE A 145 2.15 11.92 14.57
N MET A 146 1.57 10.97 15.28
CA MET A 146 0.30 11.17 15.98
C MET A 146 0.38 12.20 17.11
N ALA A 147 1.52 12.29 17.79
CA ALA A 147 1.75 13.35 18.79
C ALA A 147 1.75 14.77 18.19
N ILE A 148 2.04 14.89 16.88
CA ILE A 148 1.94 16.17 16.15
C ILE A 148 0.52 16.40 15.64
N ALA A 149 -0.11 15.37 15.08
CA ALA A 149 -1.38 15.46 14.38
C ALA A 149 -2.60 15.60 15.32
N ARG A 150 -2.73 14.70 16.31
CA ARG A 150 -3.90 14.63 17.20
C ARG A 150 -4.25 15.94 17.91
N PRO A 151 -3.29 16.66 18.54
CA PRO A 151 -3.62 17.90 19.26
C PRO A 151 -4.14 19.02 18.34
N ARG A 152 -3.97 18.87 17.03
CA ARG A 152 -4.37 19.86 16.02
C ARG A 152 -5.57 19.40 15.18
N GLY A 153 -6.13 18.23 15.47
CA GLY A 153 -7.23 17.67 14.70
C GLY A 153 -6.85 17.25 13.25
N ILE A 154 -5.54 17.18 12.96
CA ILE A 154 -5.03 16.76 11.64
C ILE A 154 -5.26 15.27 11.49
N LYS A 155 -5.84 14.84 10.36
CA LYS A 155 -6.11 13.45 10.05
C LYS A 155 -4.87 12.76 9.50
N VAL A 156 -4.65 11.51 9.88
CA VAL A 156 -3.53 10.72 9.39
C VAL A 156 -4.04 9.53 8.58
N LEU A 157 -3.69 9.53 7.29
CA LEU A 157 -3.96 8.44 6.36
C LEU A 157 -2.68 7.62 6.19
N GLU A 158 -2.80 6.32 6.48
CA GLU A 158 -1.73 5.35 6.32
C GLU A 158 -1.89 4.61 4.97
N ASP A 159 -0.97 4.82 4.04
CA ASP A 159 -0.80 3.87 2.94
C ASP A 159 -0.02 2.66 3.46
N ALA A 160 -0.75 1.63 3.82
CA ALA A 160 -0.25 0.37 4.36
C ALA A 160 -0.08 -0.72 3.27
N ALA A 161 -0.07 -0.35 1.98
CA ALA A 161 0.04 -1.28 0.86
C ALA A 161 1.31 -2.15 0.89
N HIS A 162 2.32 -1.77 1.66
CA HIS A 162 3.56 -2.54 1.87
C HIS A 162 3.63 -3.19 3.26
N ALA A 163 2.67 -2.91 4.14
CA ALA A 163 2.84 -3.14 5.57
C ALA A 163 2.04 -4.32 6.14
N LEU A 164 1.37 -5.12 5.30
CA LEU A 164 0.71 -6.32 5.81
C LEU A 164 1.76 -7.31 6.34
N GLY A 165 1.60 -7.72 7.61
CA GLY A 165 2.58 -8.51 8.36
C GLY A 165 3.65 -7.68 9.08
N THR A 166 3.54 -6.34 9.04
CA THR A 166 4.39 -5.42 9.82
C THR A 166 3.82 -5.25 11.22
N GLY A 167 4.71 -5.13 12.23
CA GLY A 167 4.37 -4.81 13.61
C GLY A 167 5.02 -3.51 14.10
N TYR A 168 4.31 -2.76 14.93
CA TYR A 168 4.75 -1.51 15.54
C TYR A 168 4.41 -1.53 17.04
N PHE A 169 5.34 -1.95 17.89
CA PHE A 169 5.17 -2.08 19.34
C PHE A 169 3.88 -2.83 19.73
N GLY A 170 3.65 -4.01 19.13
CA GLY A 170 2.48 -4.87 19.37
C GLY A 170 1.19 -4.40 18.67
N ARG A 171 1.21 -3.27 17.97
CA ARG A 171 0.12 -2.76 17.11
C ARG A 171 0.47 -2.99 15.64
N ARG A 172 -0.46 -2.74 14.72
CA ARG A 172 -0.23 -2.94 13.28
C ARG A 172 -0.52 -1.66 12.49
N PRO A 173 0.30 -1.34 11.45
CA PRO A 173 -0.03 -0.33 10.46
C PRO A 173 -1.41 -0.54 9.86
N GLY A 174 -2.09 0.56 9.55
CA GLY A 174 -3.47 0.57 9.10
C GLY A 174 -4.49 0.76 10.24
N ALA A 175 -4.04 0.67 11.53
CA ALA A 175 -4.82 1.02 12.71
C ALA A 175 -4.06 1.93 13.67
N LEU A 176 -3.07 2.66 13.18
CA LEU A 176 -2.24 3.57 13.97
C LEU A 176 -2.65 5.03 13.76
N GLY A 177 -3.12 5.36 12.56
CA GLY A 177 -3.68 6.64 12.17
C GLY A 177 -5.20 6.72 12.30
N ASP A 178 -5.84 7.56 11.49
CA ASP A 178 -7.31 7.69 11.43
C ASP A 178 -7.94 6.73 10.40
N ILE A 179 -7.21 6.37 9.34
CA ILE A 179 -7.65 5.48 8.26
C ILE A 179 -6.44 4.83 7.59
N GLY A 180 -6.52 3.53 7.32
CA GLY A 180 -5.49 2.75 6.66
C GLY A 180 -5.96 2.18 5.33
N CYS A 181 -5.06 2.12 4.35
CA CYS A 181 -5.33 1.60 3.02
C CYS A 181 -4.34 0.49 2.67
N PHE A 182 -4.85 -0.66 2.25
CA PHE A 182 -4.06 -1.82 1.86
C PHE A 182 -4.28 -2.16 0.39
N SER A 183 -3.29 -2.83 -0.19
CA SER A 183 -3.35 -3.35 -1.56
C SER A 183 -3.10 -4.85 -1.56
N PHE A 184 -3.86 -5.56 -2.37
CA PHE A 184 -3.69 -7.00 -2.66
C PHE A 184 -3.33 -7.24 -4.12
N HIS A 185 -2.71 -6.24 -4.77
CA HIS A 185 -2.12 -6.42 -6.09
C HIS A 185 -1.18 -7.61 -6.11
N SER A 186 -1.01 -8.26 -7.26
CA SER A 186 -0.21 -9.49 -7.43
C SER A 186 1.20 -9.45 -6.83
N THR A 187 1.81 -8.27 -6.71
CA THR A 187 3.15 -8.10 -6.15
C THR A 187 3.18 -7.86 -4.62
N LYS A 188 2.02 -7.73 -3.96
CA LYS A 188 1.92 -7.45 -2.52
C LYS A 188 2.16 -8.71 -1.68
N ASN A 189 2.28 -8.53 -0.37
CA ASN A 189 2.60 -9.62 0.58
C ASN A 189 1.56 -10.74 0.58
N ILE A 190 0.30 -10.41 0.31
CA ILE A 190 -0.76 -11.33 -0.11
C ILE A 190 -1.45 -10.75 -1.35
N THR A 191 -2.17 -11.58 -2.09
CA THR A 191 -2.93 -11.18 -3.27
C THR A 191 -4.33 -11.77 -3.27
N THR A 192 -5.24 -11.10 -3.97
CA THR A 192 -6.59 -11.60 -4.25
C THR A 192 -6.76 -11.99 -5.73
N LEU A 193 -5.72 -12.63 -6.30
CA LEU A 193 -5.57 -13.04 -7.71
C LEU A 193 -5.47 -11.89 -8.71
N GLY A 194 -4.74 -10.84 -8.34
CA GLY A 194 -4.40 -9.77 -9.29
C GLY A 194 -4.59 -8.41 -8.71
N GLU A 195 -5.80 -8.03 -8.43
CA GLU A 195 -6.15 -6.75 -7.82
C GLU A 195 -7.03 -6.94 -6.58
N GLY A 196 -7.00 -5.97 -5.69
CA GLY A 196 -7.79 -5.89 -4.47
C GLY A 196 -7.24 -4.84 -3.52
N GLY A 197 -8.08 -4.39 -2.61
CA GLY A 197 -7.70 -3.44 -1.56
C GLY A 197 -8.57 -3.59 -0.33
N MET A 198 -8.16 -2.93 0.74
CA MET A 198 -8.91 -2.87 2.01
C MET A 198 -8.73 -1.50 2.63
N ILE A 199 -9.79 -0.97 3.19
CA ILE A 199 -9.77 0.25 4.02
C ILE A 199 -10.04 -0.15 5.46
N THR A 200 -9.23 0.32 6.40
CA THR A 200 -9.35 0.03 7.83
C THR A 200 -9.53 1.32 8.62
N LEU A 201 -10.44 1.33 9.58
CA LEU A 201 -10.76 2.51 10.39
C LEU A 201 -11.61 2.13 11.61
N ASP A 202 -11.78 3.12 12.53
CA ASP A 202 -12.57 2.93 13.75
C ASP A 202 -13.83 3.82 13.79
N ARG A 203 -14.01 4.74 12.84
CA ARG A 203 -15.10 5.71 12.81
C ARG A 203 -16.34 5.15 12.09
N ASP A 204 -17.48 5.12 12.79
CA ASP A 204 -18.75 4.61 12.28
C ASP A 204 -19.26 5.42 11.07
N ASP A 205 -19.20 6.75 11.17
CA ASP A 205 -19.67 7.66 10.12
C ASP A 205 -18.86 7.54 8.82
N TRP A 206 -17.56 7.33 8.93
CA TRP A 206 -16.71 7.08 7.76
C TRP A 206 -16.93 5.68 7.17
N ALA A 207 -17.07 4.66 8.02
CA ALA A 207 -17.33 3.31 7.56
C ALA A 207 -18.64 3.23 6.76
N GLU A 208 -19.73 3.84 7.26
CA GLU A 208 -21.01 3.92 6.57
C GLU A 208 -20.91 4.67 5.24
N ARG A 209 -20.20 5.83 5.22
CA ARG A 209 -19.99 6.61 3.98
C ARG A 209 -19.21 5.83 2.94
N ILE A 210 -18.11 5.14 3.35
CA ILE A 210 -17.29 4.33 2.44
C ILE A 210 -18.09 3.17 1.90
N ASP A 211 -18.84 2.48 2.76
CA ASP A 211 -19.65 1.33 2.34
C ASP A 211 -20.72 1.73 1.29
N ARG A 212 -21.38 2.84 1.49
CA ARG A 212 -22.32 3.40 0.49
C ARG A 212 -21.58 3.79 -0.81
N ARG A 213 -20.44 4.51 -0.69
CA ARG A 213 -19.67 4.98 -1.86
C ARG A 213 -19.16 3.85 -2.71
N ARG A 214 -18.61 2.78 -2.12
CA ARG A 214 -18.12 1.60 -2.86
C ARG A 214 -19.24 0.79 -3.50
N ASN A 215 -20.50 1.02 -3.08
CA ASN A 215 -21.68 0.29 -3.54
C ASN A 215 -22.68 1.24 -4.23
N ASN A 216 -22.22 2.04 -5.18
CA ASN A 216 -23.04 2.93 -6.03
C ASN A 216 -23.81 4.03 -5.29
N GLU A 217 -23.48 4.39 -4.04
CA GLU A 217 -24.26 5.31 -3.20
C GLU A 217 -25.74 4.90 -3.09
N ALA A 218 -25.99 3.59 -3.09
CA ALA A 218 -27.34 3.08 -2.95
C ALA A 218 -27.93 3.52 -1.61
N ASP A 219 -28.96 4.33 -1.66
CA ASP A 219 -29.61 4.95 -0.48
C ASP A 219 -30.81 4.14 0.02
N GLY A 220 -30.68 2.82 -0.05
CA GLY A 220 -31.70 1.88 0.36
C GLY A 220 -32.83 1.68 -0.66
N LEU A 221 -33.79 0.85 -0.28
CA LEU A 221 -34.99 0.62 -1.07
C LEU A 221 -35.85 1.89 -1.04
N TYR A 222 -36.00 2.55 -2.16
CA TYR A 222 -37.05 3.56 -2.33
C TYR A 222 -38.37 2.82 -2.50
N VAL A 223 -39.21 2.93 -1.50
CA VAL A 223 -40.62 2.55 -1.62
C VAL A 223 -41.35 3.88 -1.90
N PRO A 224 -41.92 4.08 -3.09
CA PRO A 224 -42.69 5.28 -3.35
C PRO A 224 -43.81 5.37 -2.29
N ASP A 225 -43.96 6.54 -1.66
CA ASP A 225 -45.11 6.79 -0.82
C ASP A 225 -46.36 6.59 -1.66
N ALA A 226 -47.35 5.90 -1.14
CA ALA A 226 -48.60 5.64 -1.86
C ALA A 226 -49.35 6.92 -2.27
N THR A 227 -48.89 8.08 -1.79
CA THR A 227 -49.38 9.43 -2.11
C THR A 227 -48.63 10.13 -3.23
N GLU A 228 -47.43 9.66 -3.61
CA GLU A 228 -46.71 10.17 -4.77
C GLU A 228 -47.22 9.47 -6.03
N GLU A 229 -47.79 10.21 -6.96
CA GLU A 229 -48.09 9.65 -8.27
C GLU A 229 -46.76 9.13 -8.85
N PRO A 230 -46.67 7.80 -9.08
CA PRO A 230 -45.42 7.27 -9.63
C PRO A 230 -45.16 7.94 -10.98
N PHE A 231 -43.90 8.21 -11.28
CA PHE A 231 -43.39 8.63 -12.59
C PHE A 231 -43.63 7.56 -13.67
N LEU A 232 -44.83 7.02 -13.67
CA LEU A 232 -45.25 6.01 -14.63
C LEU A 232 -45.91 6.75 -15.81
N LEU A 233 -45.40 6.50 -16.97
CA LEU A 233 -46.10 6.92 -18.16
C LEU A 233 -47.51 6.33 -18.14
N PRO A 234 -48.58 7.02 -18.60
CA PRO A 234 -49.97 6.64 -18.46
C PRO A 234 -50.34 5.22 -18.97
N TRP A 235 -49.49 4.64 -19.82
CA TRP A 235 -49.65 3.29 -20.35
C TRP A 235 -48.90 2.21 -19.55
N MET A 236 -48.08 2.58 -18.55
CA MET A 236 -47.40 1.63 -17.65
C MET A 236 -48.35 1.35 -16.44
N LYS A 237 -49.14 0.30 -16.56
CA LYS A 237 -49.88 -0.18 -15.41
C LYS A 237 -49.06 -1.22 -14.67
N PHE A 238 -48.53 -0.85 -13.52
CA PHE A 238 -47.98 -1.82 -12.58
C PHE A 238 -49.02 -2.20 -11.56
N SER A 239 -49.29 -3.49 -11.44
CA SER A 239 -50.05 -4.02 -10.30
C SER A 239 -49.03 -4.29 -9.20
N ALA A 240 -49.08 -3.54 -8.11
CA ALA A 240 -48.16 -3.69 -6.96
C ALA A 240 -48.26 -5.11 -6.33
N ASP A 241 -49.32 -5.83 -6.61
CA ASP A 241 -49.55 -7.19 -6.10
C ASP A 241 -48.77 -8.27 -6.88
N VAL A 242 -48.31 -7.96 -8.08
CA VAL A 242 -47.66 -8.93 -8.99
C VAL A 242 -46.16 -8.73 -9.10
N TYR A 243 -45.64 -7.51 -8.89
CA TYR A 243 -44.24 -7.22 -9.07
C TYR A 243 -43.64 -6.66 -7.78
N ARG A 244 -42.63 -7.37 -7.23
CA ARG A 244 -41.70 -6.77 -6.28
C ARG A 244 -40.67 -5.99 -7.09
N TRP A 245 -40.79 -4.70 -7.14
CA TRP A 245 -39.81 -3.86 -7.75
C TRP A 245 -39.04 -3.08 -6.68
N THR A 246 -37.74 -3.10 -6.83
CA THR A 246 -36.83 -2.37 -5.98
C THR A 246 -36.33 -1.18 -6.77
N CYS A 247 -36.62 0.02 -6.32
CA CYS A 247 -36.00 1.22 -6.83
C CYS A 247 -34.93 1.66 -5.83
N VAL A 248 -33.69 1.76 -6.28
CA VAL A 248 -32.60 2.25 -5.46
C VAL A 248 -32.40 3.72 -5.80
N GLY A 249 -32.61 4.59 -4.81
CA GLY A 249 -32.35 6.02 -4.98
C GLY A 249 -30.83 6.28 -4.93
N VAL A 250 -30.32 7.11 -5.83
CA VAL A 250 -28.93 7.56 -5.84
C VAL A 250 -28.90 9.04 -5.54
N ARG A 251 -28.43 9.45 -4.37
CA ARG A 251 -28.32 10.88 -3.99
C ARG A 251 -27.07 11.56 -4.56
N LYS A 252 -26.00 10.81 -4.71
CA LYS A 252 -24.71 11.28 -5.26
C LYS A 252 -24.12 10.20 -6.16
N PRO A 253 -23.31 10.58 -7.16
CA PRO A 253 -22.58 9.58 -7.93
C PRO A 253 -21.69 8.74 -7.01
N GLY A 254 -21.89 7.43 -6.98
CA GLY A 254 -21.06 6.45 -6.30
C GLY A 254 -20.14 5.73 -7.26
N THR A 255 -19.53 4.65 -6.80
CA THR A 255 -18.73 3.77 -7.63
C THR A 255 -19.03 2.30 -7.30
N ASN A 256 -18.96 1.42 -8.30
CA ASN A 256 -19.03 -0.02 -8.07
C ASN A 256 -17.59 -0.52 -7.79
N ALA A 257 -17.20 -0.44 -6.54
CA ALA A 257 -15.85 -0.77 -6.11
C ALA A 257 -15.80 -1.89 -5.07
N THR A 258 -16.87 -2.67 -4.92
CA THR A 258 -16.91 -3.80 -4.00
C THR A 258 -16.06 -4.96 -4.52
N MET A 259 -15.37 -5.65 -3.61
CA MET A 259 -14.59 -6.85 -3.95
C MET A 259 -15.52 -8.02 -4.31
N ALA A 260 -15.16 -8.79 -5.34
CA ALA A 260 -15.87 -10.02 -5.71
C ALA A 260 -15.64 -11.13 -4.67
N GLU A 261 -16.61 -12.05 -4.52
CA GLU A 261 -16.52 -13.17 -3.57
C GLU A 261 -15.31 -14.08 -3.83
N ALA A 262 -15.01 -14.37 -5.09
CA ALA A 262 -13.82 -15.18 -5.42
C ALA A 262 -12.51 -14.51 -4.95
N ALA A 263 -12.40 -13.20 -5.10
CA ALA A 263 -11.24 -12.44 -4.63
C ALA A 263 -11.15 -12.43 -3.09
N ALA A 264 -12.28 -12.27 -2.41
CA ALA A 264 -12.36 -12.32 -0.96
C ALA A 264 -12.03 -13.71 -0.41
N GLY A 265 -12.55 -14.77 -1.03
CA GLY A 265 -12.24 -16.16 -0.68
C GLY A 265 -10.74 -16.46 -0.82
N VAL A 266 -10.12 -16.03 -1.91
CA VAL A 266 -8.66 -16.11 -2.08
C VAL A 266 -7.94 -15.30 -1.00
N GLY A 267 -8.43 -14.11 -0.66
CA GLY A 267 -7.90 -13.28 0.42
C GLY A 267 -7.89 -14.01 1.77
N LEU A 268 -8.93 -14.78 2.09
CA LEU A 268 -9.00 -15.60 3.29
C LEU A 268 -7.90 -16.67 3.32
N VAL A 269 -7.72 -17.42 2.21
CA VAL A 269 -6.64 -18.43 2.09
C VAL A 269 -5.27 -17.78 2.20
N GLN A 270 -5.07 -16.63 1.59
CA GLN A 270 -3.81 -15.89 1.65
C GLN A 270 -3.52 -15.35 3.07
N MET A 271 -4.54 -14.98 3.84
CA MET A 271 -4.37 -14.62 5.26
C MET A 271 -3.88 -15.80 6.10
N ASP A 272 -4.24 -17.05 5.77
CA ASP A 272 -3.71 -18.24 6.44
C ASP A 272 -2.20 -18.43 6.18
N LYS A 273 -1.73 -18.00 5.03
CA LYS A 273 -0.33 -18.11 4.60
C LYS A 273 0.54 -16.93 5.03
N LEU A 274 -0.05 -15.81 5.47
CA LEU A 274 0.64 -14.53 5.68
C LEU A 274 1.90 -14.66 6.54
N ASP A 275 1.80 -15.30 7.70
CA ASP A 275 2.91 -15.40 8.64
C ASP A 275 4.10 -16.14 8.02
N SER A 276 3.86 -17.28 7.37
CA SER A 276 4.90 -18.05 6.68
C SER A 276 5.54 -17.30 5.51
N LEU A 277 4.75 -16.51 4.76
CA LEU A 277 5.24 -15.68 3.67
C LEU A 277 6.14 -14.55 4.19
N VAL A 278 5.77 -13.94 5.31
CA VAL A 278 6.57 -12.89 5.96
C VAL A 278 7.84 -13.45 6.61
N GLU A 279 7.76 -14.61 7.27
CA GLU A 279 8.93 -15.31 7.82
C GLU A 279 9.95 -15.64 6.73
N ARG A 280 9.49 -16.10 5.56
CA ARG A 280 10.38 -16.35 4.42
C ARG A 280 11.10 -15.07 3.97
N ARG A 281 10.41 -13.95 3.91
CA ARG A 281 11.00 -12.64 3.57
C ARG A 281 12.04 -12.21 4.62
N ARG A 282 11.72 -12.35 5.90
CA ARG A 282 12.64 -12.04 7.01
C ARG A 282 13.89 -12.91 6.97
N TRP A 283 13.73 -14.18 6.65
CA TRP A 283 14.88 -15.08 6.48
C TRP A 283 15.79 -14.65 5.33
N ILE A 284 15.23 -14.33 4.16
CA ILE A 284 16.00 -13.81 3.01
C ILE A 284 16.71 -12.51 3.40
N ALA A 285 16.01 -11.58 4.04
CA ALA A 285 16.56 -10.30 4.48
C ALA A 285 17.72 -10.48 5.44
N GLY A 286 17.61 -11.38 6.43
CA GLY A 286 18.73 -11.70 7.35
C GLY A 286 19.97 -12.21 6.63
N ARG A 287 19.78 -13.07 5.60
CA ARG A 287 20.90 -13.56 4.76
C ARG A 287 21.60 -12.41 4.00
N LEU A 288 20.83 -11.46 3.51
CA LEU A 288 21.36 -10.27 2.82
C LEU A 288 22.03 -9.31 3.80
N ASP A 289 21.45 -9.08 4.96
CA ASP A 289 22.02 -8.23 6.01
C ASP A 289 23.40 -8.74 6.44
N ASP A 290 23.53 -10.05 6.69
CA ASP A 290 24.80 -10.69 7.06
C ASP A 290 25.88 -10.55 5.97
N ALA A 291 25.47 -10.58 4.72
CA ALA A 291 26.37 -10.42 3.59
C ALA A 291 26.83 -8.96 3.40
N ILE A 292 25.88 -8.01 3.45
CA ILE A 292 26.11 -6.60 3.14
C ILE A 292 26.84 -5.88 4.28
N ALA A 293 26.48 -6.16 5.54
CA ALA A 293 27.07 -5.48 6.71
C ALA A 293 28.59 -5.65 6.85
N ARG A 294 29.18 -6.60 6.13
CA ARG A 294 30.65 -6.83 6.12
C ARG A 294 31.43 -5.81 5.29
N PHE A 295 30.74 -5.04 4.46
CA PHE A 295 31.39 -4.12 3.52
C PHE A 295 31.30 -2.67 4.04
N PRO A 296 32.45 -1.96 4.20
CA PRO A 296 32.43 -0.55 4.55
C PRO A 296 31.79 0.27 3.42
N GLY A 297 31.12 1.35 3.77
CA GLY A 297 30.39 2.18 2.80
C GLY A 297 29.05 1.61 2.35
N THR A 298 28.57 0.58 3.04
CA THR A 298 27.21 0.06 2.90
C THR A 298 26.39 0.28 4.18
N ARG A 299 25.10 0.44 4.04
CA ARG A 299 24.14 0.56 5.17
C ARG A 299 22.90 -0.26 4.88
N ILE A 300 22.39 -0.95 5.90
CA ILE A 300 21.14 -1.69 5.90
C ILE A 300 20.12 -0.97 6.77
N GLN A 301 18.83 -1.27 6.57
CA GLN A 301 17.77 -0.79 7.47
C GLN A 301 17.81 -1.62 8.77
N ARG A 302 18.28 -1.01 9.85
CA ARG A 302 18.24 -1.67 11.17
C ARG A 302 16.84 -1.66 11.71
N VAL A 303 16.38 -2.81 12.16
CA VAL A 303 15.06 -2.99 12.78
C VAL A 303 15.21 -3.03 14.30
N PRO A 304 14.78 -1.99 15.02
CA PRO A 304 14.89 -1.97 16.48
C PRO A 304 13.89 -2.92 17.14
N SER A 305 14.14 -3.25 18.42
CA SER A 305 13.21 -4.03 19.23
C SER A 305 11.82 -3.38 19.28
N GLY A 306 10.77 -4.18 19.17
CA GLY A 306 9.37 -3.72 19.10
C GLY A 306 8.87 -3.38 17.70
N ILE A 307 9.75 -3.37 16.70
CA ILE A 307 9.39 -3.24 15.29
C ILE A 307 9.51 -4.61 14.60
N GLU A 308 8.51 -4.94 13.79
CA GLU A 308 8.54 -6.11 12.93
C GLU A 308 8.45 -5.66 11.47
N HIS A 309 9.52 -5.81 10.72
CA HIS A 309 9.56 -5.47 9.29
C HIS A 309 8.98 -6.62 8.46
N SER A 310 8.07 -6.34 7.54
CA SER A 310 7.50 -7.38 6.65
C SER A 310 8.32 -7.61 5.37
N TYR A 311 9.30 -6.76 5.09
CA TYR A 311 10.18 -6.83 3.93
C TYR A 311 9.43 -7.01 2.60
N HIS A 312 8.39 -6.19 2.39
CA HIS A 312 7.80 -6.07 1.05
C HIS A 312 8.86 -5.65 0.03
N LEU A 313 9.73 -4.72 0.44
CA LEU A 313 10.97 -4.37 -0.25
C LEU A 313 12.15 -4.60 0.69
N TYR A 314 13.21 -5.23 0.20
CA TYR A 314 14.50 -5.20 0.86
C TYR A 314 15.31 -4.02 0.30
N THR A 315 15.67 -3.10 1.17
CA THR A 315 16.37 -1.86 0.81
C THR A 315 17.73 -1.81 1.51
N PHE A 316 18.77 -1.46 0.77
CA PHE A 316 20.05 -1.12 1.34
C PHE A 316 20.67 0.07 0.60
N PHE A 317 21.75 0.62 1.14
CA PHE A 317 22.35 1.84 0.70
C PHE A 317 23.84 1.65 0.49
N VAL A 318 24.37 2.33 -0.49
CA VAL A 318 25.83 2.48 -0.70
C VAL A 318 26.19 3.95 -0.69
N ASP A 319 27.32 4.28 -0.11
CA ASP A 319 27.77 5.67 -0.05
C ASP A 319 28.17 6.18 -1.42
N HIS A 320 28.68 5.28 -2.28
CA HIS A 320 29.11 5.60 -3.64
C HIS A 320 29.01 4.37 -4.57
N GLY A 321 28.89 4.61 -5.89
CA GLY A 321 29.00 3.55 -6.89
C GLY A 321 27.78 2.68 -7.07
N ARG A 322 26.60 3.19 -6.69
CA ARG A 322 25.34 2.46 -6.85
C ARG A 322 25.14 1.93 -8.27
N ASP A 323 25.36 2.75 -9.31
CA ASP A 323 25.12 2.36 -10.70
C ASP A 323 26.12 1.30 -11.20
N ASP A 324 27.37 1.35 -10.72
CA ASP A 324 28.36 0.29 -10.99
C ASP A 324 27.93 -1.02 -10.31
N LEU A 325 27.43 -0.93 -9.09
CA LEU A 325 26.92 -2.08 -8.35
C LEU A 325 25.69 -2.70 -9.03
N VAL A 326 24.77 -1.89 -9.50
CA VAL A 326 23.60 -2.36 -10.27
C VAL A 326 24.05 -3.10 -11.53
N ARG A 327 25.00 -2.53 -12.30
CA ARG A 327 25.57 -3.20 -13.50
C ARG A 327 26.25 -4.53 -13.14
N ALA A 328 27.00 -4.57 -12.05
CA ALA A 328 27.67 -5.78 -11.57
C ALA A 328 26.69 -6.87 -11.12
N LEU A 329 25.58 -6.49 -10.48
CA LEU A 329 24.51 -7.42 -10.09
C LEU A 329 23.77 -7.94 -11.32
N HIS A 330 23.41 -7.08 -12.26
CA HIS A 330 22.76 -7.49 -13.51
C HIS A 330 23.63 -8.47 -14.30
N SER A 331 24.95 -8.23 -14.40
CA SER A 331 25.87 -9.15 -15.09
C SER A 331 25.98 -10.53 -14.42
N ARG A 332 25.56 -10.62 -13.14
CA ARG A 332 25.47 -11.87 -12.36
C ARG A 332 24.04 -12.44 -12.32
N GLY A 333 23.14 -11.92 -13.15
CA GLY A 333 21.80 -12.42 -13.28
C GLY A 333 20.87 -12.04 -12.12
N VAL A 334 21.14 -10.96 -11.38
CA VAL A 334 20.28 -10.44 -10.32
C VAL A 334 19.56 -9.21 -10.83
N GLU A 335 18.22 -9.25 -10.84
CA GLU A 335 17.40 -8.07 -11.15
C GLU A 335 17.38 -7.11 -9.95
N VAL A 336 17.70 -5.84 -10.20
CA VAL A 336 17.68 -4.76 -9.21
C VAL A 336 16.61 -3.76 -9.60
N GLN A 337 15.86 -3.28 -8.64
CA GLN A 337 14.89 -2.21 -8.86
C GLN A 337 15.17 -1.04 -7.92
N LEU A 338 14.74 0.15 -8.34
CA LEU A 338 14.70 1.35 -7.52
C LEU A 338 13.24 1.75 -7.29
N ARG A 339 12.84 1.88 -6.04
CA ARG A 339 11.47 2.26 -5.65
C ARG A 339 11.51 3.27 -4.52
N TYR A 340 10.89 4.41 -4.67
CA TYR A 340 10.20 4.97 -5.82
C TYR A 340 10.87 6.28 -6.23
N PHE A 341 10.67 6.70 -7.48
CA PHE A 341 11.08 8.03 -7.91
C PHE A 341 10.39 9.08 -7.04
N PRO A 342 11.10 10.09 -6.51
CA PRO A 342 10.51 11.08 -5.61
C PRO A 342 9.33 11.81 -6.27
N GLN A 343 8.15 11.72 -5.68
CA GLN A 343 6.90 12.16 -6.29
C GLN A 343 6.90 13.66 -6.61
N HIS A 344 7.48 14.51 -5.77
CA HIS A 344 7.58 15.96 -6.02
C HIS A 344 8.37 16.32 -7.29
N LEU A 345 9.11 15.37 -7.88
CA LEU A 345 9.86 15.55 -9.11
C LEU A 345 9.12 15.01 -10.35
N THR A 346 7.98 14.35 -10.20
CA THR A 346 7.19 13.88 -11.33
C THR A 346 6.50 15.05 -12.04
N PRO A 347 6.17 14.93 -13.34
CA PRO A 347 5.62 16.04 -14.12
C PRO A 347 4.38 16.70 -13.48
N GLU A 348 3.44 15.91 -12.98
CA GLU A 348 2.19 16.37 -12.38
C GLU A 348 2.40 17.27 -11.16
N TRP A 349 3.43 16.99 -10.34
CA TRP A 349 3.75 17.80 -9.17
C TRP A 349 4.64 18.99 -9.53
N ARG A 350 5.55 18.82 -10.50
CA ARG A 350 6.35 19.95 -11.03
C ARG A 350 5.47 21.04 -11.63
N TRP A 351 4.41 20.69 -12.33
CA TRP A 351 3.44 21.66 -12.84
C TRP A 351 2.68 22.41 -11.74
N ARG A 352 2.67 21.88 -10.53
CA ARG A 352 2.11 22.51 -9.32
C ARG A 352 3.12 23.30 -8.50
N GLY A 353 4.34 23.48 -9.05
CA GLY A 353 5.38 24.33 -8.45
C GLY A 353 6.38 23.59 -7.55
N HIS A 354 6.32 22.26 -7.50
CA HIS A 354 7.32 21.46 -6.79
C HIS A 354 8.58 21.23 -7.63
N GLY A 355 9.70 20.84 -6.99
CA GLY A 355 10.94 20.63 -7.74
C GLY A 355 12.14 20.23 -6.90
N LEU A 356 13.30 20.21 -7.57
CA LEU A 356 14.58 19.85 -6.95
C LEU A 356 14.93 20.77 -5.78
N GLY A 357 15.46 20.16 -4.72
CA GLY A 357 15.86 20.84 -3.48
C GLY A 357 14.77 20.92 -2.43
N GLU A 358 13.53 20.50 -2.76
CA GLU A 358 12.43 20.48 -1.79
C GLU A 358 12.56 19.32 -0.78
N CYS A 359 13.01 18.14 -1.24
CA CYS A 359 13.22 16.96 -0.42
C CYS A 359 14.63 16.38 -0.65
N PRO A 360 15.68 17.07 -0.16
CA PRO A 360 17.07 16.74 -0.50
C PRO A 360 17.52 15.35 -0.04
N VAL A 361 16.93 14.78 1.02
CA VAL A 361 17.25 13.41 1.46
C VAL A 361 16.68 12.39 0.49
N ALA A 362 15.40 12.50 0.13
CA ALA A 362 14.77 11.62 -0.85
C ALA A 362 15.48 11.69 -2.21
N GLU A 363 15.80 12.89 -2.67
CA GLU A 363 16.52 13.15 -3.92
C GLU A 363 17.89 12.46 -3.91
N ARG A 364 18.73 12.76 -2.93
CA ARG A 364 20.08 12.18 -2.81
C ARG A 364 20.04 10.66 -2.73
N LEU A 365 19.13 10.09 -1.92
CA LEU A 365 19.04 8.64 -1.80
C LEU A 365 18.60 8.00 -3.11
N TRP A 366 17.64 8.59 -3.82
CA TRP A 366 17.20 8.10 -5.12
C TRP A 366 18.31 8.16 -6.17
N PHE A 367 19.00 9.29 -6.30
CA PHE A 367 19.97 9.48 -7.36
C PHE A 367 21.29 8.73 -7.12
N ASP A 368 21.71 8.56 -5.84
CA ASP A 368 23.09 8.16 -5.58
C ASP A 368 23.25 6.89 -4.73
N SER A 369 22.24 6.50 -3.94
CA SER A 369 22.53 5.61 -2.81
C SER A 369 21.68 4.36 -2.73
N HIS A 370 20.35 4.47 -2.65
CA HIS A 370 19.51 3.32 -2.33
C HIS A 370 19.23 2.43 -3.53
N MET A 371 18.96 1.16 -3.24
CA MET A 371 18.47 0.17 -4.19
C MET A 371 17.63 -0.89 -3.47
N ASN A 372 16.83 -1.61 -4.26
CA ASN A 372 16.01 -2.72 -3.77
C ASN A 372 16.47 -4.01 -4.41
N LEU A 373 16.69 -5.04 -3.59
CA LEU A 373 17.02 -6.39 -4.03
C LEU A 373 15.79 -7.31 -3.98
N PRO A 374 15.79 -8.38 -4.79
CA PRO A 374 14.74 -9.39 -4.72
C PRO A 374 14.63 -9.97 -3.30
N CYS A 375 13.42 -9.86 -2.72
CA CYS A 375 13.11 -10.39 -1.39
C CYS A 375 11.66 -10.86 -1.39
N HIS A 376 11.37 -11.99 -2.04
CA HIS A 376 10.02 -12.52 -2.13
C HIS A 376 9.97 -14.04 -1.87
N PRO A 377 8.86 -14.56 -1.35
CA PRO A 377 8.80 -15.95 -0.87
C PRO A 377 8.91 -16.99 -1.99
N GLY A 378 8.73 -16.59 -3.25
CA GLY A 378 8.89 -17.48 -4.41
C GLY A 378 10.33 -17.78 -4.81
N LEU A 379 11.35 -17.17 -4.17
CA LEU A 379 12.75 -17.51 -4.41
C LEU A 379 13.08 -18.87 -3.80
N SER A 380 13.67 -19.77 -4.59
CA SER A 380 14.26 -21.00 -4.10
C SER A 380 15.50 -20.73 -3.23
N ASP A 381 15.90 -21.69 -2.38
CA ASP A 381 17.12 -21.56 -1.58
C ASP A 381 18.36 -21.35 -2.44
N ALA A 382 18.46 -22.08 -3.57
CA ALA A 382 19.54 -21.90 -4.54
C ALA A 382 19.58 -20.48 -5.15
N GLN A 383 18.42 -19.89 -5.41
CA GLN A 383 18.35 -18.50 -5.88
C GLN A 383 18.77 -17.51 -4.78
N VAL A 384 18.41 -17.77 -3.52
CA VAL A 384 18.84 -16.94 -2.39
C VAL A 384 20.35 -17.05 -2.16
N ASP A 385 20.92 -18.25 -2.24
CA ASP A 385 22.37 -18.46 -2.16
C ASP A 385 23.09 -17.70 -3.30
N HIS A 386 22.60 -17.84 -4.53
CA HIS A 386 23.14 -17.11 -5.68
C HIS A 386 23.06 -15.59 -5.47
N LEU A 387 21.92 -15.07 -4.96
CA LEU A 387 21.74 -13.65 -4.66
C LEU A 387 22.77 -13.13 -3.65
N VAL A 388 22.98 -13.85 -2.54
CA VAL A 388 23.96 -13.51 -1.51
C VAL A 388 25.39 -13.51 -2.04
N ASP A 389 25.74 -14.50 -2.85
CA ASP A 389 27.05 -14.60 -3.48
C ASP A 389 27.30 -13.49 -4.50
N ALA A 390 26.29 -13.22 -5.35
CA ALA A 390 26.34 -12.15 -6.36
C ALA A 390 26.49 -10.77 -5.70
N VAL A 391 25.74 -10.49 -4.63
CA VAL A 391 25.85 -9.24 -3.86
C VAL A 391 27.24 -9.10 -3.25
N SER A 392 27.74 -10.14 -2.60
CA SER A 392 29.08 -10.13 -1.98
C SER A 392 30.21 -9.95 -2.99
N ALA A 393 30.12 -10.62 -4.15
CA ALA A 393 31.10 -10.48 -5.23
C ALA A 393 31.05 -9.09 -5.87
N SER A 394 29.85 -8.58 -6.15
CA SER A 394 29.67 -7.27 -6.77
C SER A 394 30.17 -6.13 -5.87
N LEU A 395 29.90 -6.21 -4.56
CA LEU A 395 30.42 -5.24 -3.59
C LEU A 395 31.95 -5.26 -3.53
N ARG A 396 32.57 -6.44 -3.50
CA ARG A 396 34.06 -6.55 -3.54
C ARG A 396 34.63 -5.88 -4.78
N ASP A 397 34.09 -6.17 -5.95
CA ASP A 397 34.61 -5.64 -7.22
C ASP A 397 34.48 -4.12 -7.29
N VAL A 398 33.32 -3.57 -6.96
CA VAL A 398 33.06 -2.14 -7.02
C VAL A 398 33.90 -1.35 -6.01
N LEU A 399 34.00 -1.85 -4.76
CA LEU A 399 34.76 -1.18 -3.71
C LEU A 399 36.28 -1.27 -3.96
N ALA A 400 36.78 -2.42 -4.44
CA ALA A 400 38.18 -2.58 -4.76
C ALA A 400 38.66 -1.68 -5.94
N THR A 401 37.80 -1.51 -6.94
CA THR A 401 38.11 -0.62 -8.10
C THR A 401 38.23 0.83 -7.66
N ARG A 402 37.46 1.27 -6.69
CA ARG A 402 37.49 2.65 -6.19
C ARG A 402 38.67 2.94 -5.27
N GLN A 403 39.12 1.97 -4.45
CA GLN A 403 40.34 2.11 -3.63
C GLN A 403 41.60 2.26 -4.47
N ARG A 404 41.60 1.80 -5.74
CA ARG A 404 42.71 1.97 -6.67
C ARG A 404 42.64 3.29 -7.45
N ALA A 405 41.49 3.96 -7.44
CA ALA A 405 41.28 5.21 -8.19
C ALA A 405 41.29 6.47 -7.28
N SER A 406 41.33 6.31 -5.97
CA SER A 406 41.56 7.35 -4.95
C SER A 406 43.03 7.40 -4.52
#